data_9df8b79f81136dc0480eb97d46835266
#
_entry.id   9df8b79f81136dc0480eb97d46835266
#
_cell.length_a   1.000
_cell.length_b   1.000
_cell.length_c   1.000
_cell.angle_alpha   90.00
_cell.angle_beta   90.00
_cell.angle_gamma   90.00
#
_symmetry.space_group_name_H-M   'P 1'
#
loop_
_entity.id
_entity.type
_entity.pdbx_description
1 polymer ?
#
loop_
_entity_poly.entity_id
_entity_poly.type
_entity_poly.pdbx_seq_one_letter_code
_entity_poly.pdbx_strand_id
1 'polypeptide(L)'
;MSRDQRIVILADTHTGDRTPVLDAALLRAVEAEQPDRIFHAGDVCKPEVIERLSQIAPTNAVQGNRDWFMRYHLPMECLCEINGVRITLAHGHMSIWEWFLNYVFLFLFGTMSGHRHFQKKLAKKYPQSDLIIYGHIHRRQDEVMDGIRFINPGVSYPERRNHFKSQYAVLTVTAAGKVLAAFKSVPPDLPAPV
;
A
#
# COMPACT_ATOMS: atom_id res chain seq x y z
N MET A 1 6.55 8.57 27.61
CA MET A 1 7.75 8.28 26.82
C MET A 1 7.30 7.66 25.48
N SER A 2 7.79 8.15 24.35
CA SER A 2 7.52 7.52 23.06
C SER A 2 8.15 6.11 23.02
N ARG A 3 7.44 5.15 22.44
CA ARG A 3 7.94 3.79 22.23
C ARG A 3 8.04 3.51 20.75
N ASP A 4 8.78 2.50 20.38
CA ASP A 4 8.81 2.02 19.00
C ASP A 4 7.39 1.66 18.55
N GLN A 5 7.03 2.07 17.32
CA GLN A 5 5.74 1.79 16.73
C GLN A 5 5.93 0.80 15.56
N ARG A 6 5.19 -0.31 15.64
CA ARG A 6 5.21 -1.36 14.62
C ARG A 6 4.00 -1.20 13.70
N ILE A 7 4.24 -1.00 12.43
CA ILE A 7 3.21 -0.71 11.43
C ILE A 7 3.28 -1.76 10.33
N VAL A 8 2.16 -2.44 10.06
CA VAL A 8 2.05 -3.30 8.88
C VAL A 8 1.48 -2.47 7.72
N ILE A 9 2.11 -2.62 6.55
CA ILE A 9 1.67 -1.95 5.31
C ILE A 9 1.20 -3.00 4.31
N LEU A 10 0.00 -2.79 3.80
CA LEU A 10 -0.63 -3.54 2.72
C LEU A 10 -0.96 -2.60 1.57
N ALA A 11 -1.04 -3.12 0.36
CA ALA A 11 -1.54 -2.41 -0.81
C ALA A 11 -2.13 -3.40 -1.82
N ASP A 12 -3.06 -2.91 -2.62
CA ASP A 12 -3.52 -3.65 -3.80
C ASP A 12 -4.02 -5.06 -3.44
N THR A 13 -4.95 -5.19 -2.48
CA THR A 13 -5.58 -6.47 -2.11
C THR A 13 -6.56 -6.95 -3.17
N HIS A 14 -7.18 -6.03 -3.92
CA HIS A 14 -8.11 -6.32 -5.03
C HIS A 14 -9.19 -7.35 -4.71
N THR A 15 -9.67 -7.39 -3.46
CA THR A 15 -10.68 -8.34 -3.02
C THR A 15 -12.02 -8.06 -3.70
N GLY A 16 -12.56 -9.09 -4.39
CA GLY A 16 -13.79 -8.96 -5.20
C GLY A 16 -13.56 -8.44 -6.61
N ASP A 17 -12.34 -8.00 -6.95
CA ASP A 17 -11.92 -7.59 -8.28
C ASP A 17 -11.04 -8.66 -8.95
N ARG A 18 -9.93 -9.04 -8.32
CA ARG A 18 -8.96 -10.03 -8.82
C ARG A 18 -8.85 -11.28 -7.98
N THR A 19 -9.24 -11.19 -6.72
CA THR A 19 -9.35 -12.34 -5.83
C THR A 19 -10.74 -12.33 -5.17
N PRO A 20 -11.41 -13.48 -5.02
CA PRO A 20 -12.77 -13.52 -4.48
C PRO A 20 -12.84 -13.09 -3.00
N VAL A 21 -11.80 -13.42 -2.24
CA VAL A 21 -11.72 -13.17 -0.79
C VAL A 21 -10.32 -12.73 -0.39
N LEU A 22 -10.22 -12.04 0.74
CA LEU A 22 -8.94 -11.75 1.37
C LEU A 22 -8.31 -13.04 1.89
N ASP A 23 -7.05 -13.27 1.52
CA ASP A 23 -6.30 -14.47 1.90
C ASP A 23 -6.17 -14.61 3.42
N ALA A 24 -6.64 -15.72 3.98
CA ALA A 24 -6.57 -15.98 5.40
C ALA A 24 -5.13 -16.16 5.90
N ALA A 25 -4.21 -16.68 5.06
CA ALA A 25 -2.80 -16.76 5.40
C ALA A 25 -2.18 -15.36 5.56
N LEU A 26 -2.57 -14.41 4.71
CA LEU A 26 -2.14 -13.02 4.85
C LEU A 26 -2.64 -12.41 6.17
N LEU A 27 -3.92 -12.60 6.52
CA LEU A 27 -4.47 -12.10 7.79
C LEU A 27 -3.72 -12.65 9.00
N ARG A 28 -3.49 -13.97 9.05
CA ARG A 28 -2.71 -14.58 10.14
C ARG A 28 -1.28 -14.06 10.20
N ALA A 29 -0.64 -13.83 9.05
CA ALA A 29 0.70 -13.26 9.00
C ALA A 29 0.73 -11.82 9.51
N VAL A 30 -0.27 -11.00 9.17
CA VAL A 30 -0.43 -9.64 9.69
C VAL A 30 -0.65 -9.64 11.20
N GLU A 31 -1.52 -10.51 11.71
CA GLU A 31 -1.79 -10.66 13.15
C GLU A 31 -0.54 -11.11 13.93
N ALA A 32 0.23 -12.05 13.37
CA ALA A 32 1.48 -12.53 13.97
C ALA A 32 2.56 -11.42 14.10
N GLU A 33 2.47 -10.35 13.31
CA GLU A 33 3.34 -9.19 13.46
C GLU A 33 3.01 -8.34 14.67
N GLN A 34 1.86 -8.53 15.31
CA GLN A 34 1.38 -7.73 16.44
C GLN A 34 1.52 -6.23 16.19
N PRO A 35 0.92 -5.70 15.12
CA PRO A 35 1.10 -4.30 14.74
C PRO A 35 0.39 -3.36 15.72
N ASP A 36 0.99 -2.21 15.97
CA ASP A 36 0.33 -1.09 16.64
C ASP A 36 -0.68 -0.39 15.72
N ARG A 37 -0.45 -0.51 14.40
CA ARG A 37 -1.25 0.12 13.35
C ARG A 37 -1.10 -0.61 12.03
N ILE A 38 -2.13 -0.55 11.20
CA ILE A 38 -2.10 -1.06 9.83
C ILE A 38 -2.37 0.09 8.87
N PHE A 39 -1.57 0.17 7.79
CA PHE A 39 -1.79 1.07 6.66
C PHE A 39 -2.12 0.27 5.41
N HIS A 40 -3.18 0.66 4.72
CA HIS A 40 -3.55 0.08 3.43
C HIS A 40 -3.48 1.15 2.33
N ALA A 41 -2.53 1.01 1.43
CA ALA A 41 -2.23 2.00 0.40
C ALA A 41 -3.11 1.89 -0.86
N GLY A 42 -4.41 1.55 -0.68
CA GLY A 42 -5.44 1.59 -1.73
C GLY A 42 -5.61 0.31 -2.55
N ASP A 43 -6.61 0.33 -3.44
CA ASP A 43 -7.11 -0.83 -4.20
C ASP A 43 -7.54 -1.98 -3.26
N VAL A 44 -8.35 -1.59 -2.27
CA VAL A 44 -8.98 -2.48 -1.27
C VAL A 44 -10.10 -3.30 -1.91
N CYS A 45 -10.98 -2.61 -2.64
CA CYS A 45 -12.14 -3.06 -3.41
C CYS A 45 -13.36 -3.52 -2.59
N LYS A 46 -13.21 -3.96 -1.34
CA LYS A 46 -14.32 -4.34 -0.46
C LYS A 46 -14.14 -3.84 0.97
N PRO A 47 -15.22 -3.32 1.62
CA PRO A 47 -15.20 -2.87 3.02
C PRO A 47 -14.71 -3.95 3.99
N GLU A 48 -15.08 -5.21 3.77
CA GLU A 48 -14.75 -6.34 4.66
C GLU A 48 -13.24 -6.51 4.86
N VAL A 49 -12.42 -6.05 3.92
CA VAL A 49 -10.96 -6.06 4.06
C VAL A 49 -10.53 -5.18 5.23
N ILE A 50 -11.03 -3.94 5.24
CA ILE A 50 -10.70 -2.98 6.30
C ILE A 50 -11.31 -3.40 7.64
N GLU A 51 -12.52 -3.94 7.63
CA GLU A 51 -13.17 -4.47 8.83
C GLU A 51 -12.33 -5.57 9.48
N ARG A 52 -11.85 -6.55 8.68
CA ARG A 52 -10.99 -7.64 9.17
C ARG A 52 -9.63 -7.15 9.65
N LEU A 53 -9.00 -6.24 8.93
CA LEU A 53 -7.72 -5.65 9.36
C LEU A 53 -7.89 -4.85 10.65
N SER A 54 -9.02 -4.13 10.79
CA SER A 54 -9.32 -3.34 11.99
C SER A 54 -9.59 -4.18 13.24
N GLN A 55 -9.91 -5.47 13.09
CA GLN A 55 -9.98 -6.42 14.22
C GLN A 55 -8.60 -6.76 14.77
N ILE A 56 -7.55 -6.62 13.95
CA ILE A 56 -6.16 -6.88 14.36
C ILE A 56 -5.55 -5.63 15.01
N ALA A 57 -5.65 -4.47 14.34
CA ALA A 57 -5.12 -3.20 14.84
C ALA A 57 -5.82 -2.00 14.17
N PRO A 58 -5.75 -0.79 14.75
CA PRO A 58 -6.24 0.43 14.11
C PRO A 58 -5.74 0.56 12.68
N THR A 59 -6.66 0.60 11.70
CA THR A 59 -6.35 0.56 10.26
C THR A 59 -6.69 1.89 9.60
N ASN A 60 -5.71 2.47 8.91
CA ASN A 60 -5.92 3.60 8.01
C ASN A 60 -5.77 3.11 6.57
N ALA A 61 -6.75 3.44 5.73
CA ALA A 61 -6.74 3.08 4.32
C ALA A 61 -6.98 4.31 3.45
N VAL A 62 -6.45 4.28 2.22
CA VAL A 62 -6.67 5.31 1.22
C VAL A 62 -7.29 4.72 -0.02
N GLN A 63 -7.94 5.57 -0.82
CA GLN A 63 -8.62 5.17 -2.03
C GLN A 63 -7.64 4.88 -3.16
N GLY A 64 -7.76 3.69 -3.76
CA GLY A 64 -7.13 3.35 -5.02
C GLY A 64 -8.06 3.59 -6.21
N ASN A 65 -7.55 3.42 -7.41
CA ASN A 65 -8.35 3.60 -8.62
C ASN A 65 -9.43 2.50 -8.78
N ARG A 66 -9.19 1.29 -8.28
CA ARG A 66 -10.18 0.20 -8.34
C ARG A 66 -11.31 0.40 -7.34
N ASP A 67 -11.02 0.97 -6.15
CA ASP A 67 -12.03 1.30 -5.14
C ASP A 67 -13.09 2.23 -5.73
N TRP A 68 -12.68 3.20 -6.54
CA TRP A 68 -13.60 4.10 -7.22
C TRP A 68 -14.57 3.36 -8.13
N PHE A 69 -14.08 2.41 -8.95
CA PHE A 69 -14.93 1.58 -9.82
C PHE A 69 -15.85 0.66 -9.02
N MET A 70 -15.37 0.16 -7.89
CA MET A 70 -16.15 -0.69 -6.99
C MET A 70 -17.12 0.11 -6.10
N ARG A 71 -17.20 1.45 -6.29
CA ARG A 71 -18.03 2.38 -5.49
C ARG A 71 -17.72 2.33 -4.00
N TYR A 72 -16.49 1.98 -3.65
CA TYR A 72 -15.99 2.03 -2.28
C TYR A 72 -15.17 3.29 -2.09
N HIS A 73 -15.69 4.22 -1.28
CA HIS A 73 -15.10 5.54 -1.09
C HIS A 73 -14.27 5.60 0.17
N LEU A 74 -12.99 5.87 -0.01
CA LEU A 74 -12.00 6.08 1.03
C LEU A 74 -11.35 7.47 0.85
N PRO A 75 -10.68 8.02 1.86
CA PRO A 75 -9.90 9.24 1.68
C PRO A 75 -8.78 9.02 0.64
N MET A 76 -8.50 10.06 -0.17
CA MET A 76 -7.45 9.99 -1.20
C MET A 76 -6.05 9.91 -0.60
N GLU A 77 -5.89 10.40 0.62
CA GLU A 77 -4.63 10.45 1.35
C GLU A 77 -4.87 10.40 2.87
N CYS A 78 -3.89 9.93 3.60
CA CYS A 78 -3.85 9.99 5.05
C CYS A 78 -2.49 10.56 5.47
N LEU A 79 -2.52 11.66 6.20
CA LEU A 79 -1.33 12.33 6.73
C LEU A 79 -1.27 12.07 8.23
N CYS A 80 -0.15 11.59 8.73
CA CYS A 80 0.06 11.39 10.16
C CYS A 80 1.52 11.62 10.53
N GLU A 81 1.74 11.83 11.82
CA GLU A 81 3.07 11.91 12.41
C GLU A 81 3.21 10.81 13.47
N ILE A 82 4.32 10.07 13.40
CA ILE A 82 4.64 8.99 14.33
C ILE A 82 6.08 9.17 14.79
N ASN A 83 6.28 9.40 16.08
CA ASN A 83 7.60 9.63 16.67
C ASN A 83 8.43 10.69 15.92
N GLY A 84 7.78 11.79 15.50
CA GLY A 84 8.42 12.88 14.77
C GLY A 84 8.62 12.62 13.26
N VAL A 85 8.22 11.45 12.74
CA VAL A 85 8.27 11.13 11.29
C VAL A 85 6.95 11.50 10.66
N ARG A 86 6.97 12.40 9.67
CA ARG A 86 5.79 12.81 8.89
C ARG A 86 5.55 11.81 7.77
N ILE A 87 4.47 11.05 7.89
CA ILE A 87 4.12 9.95 7.00
C ILE A 87 2.91 10.35 6.15
N THR A 88 3.03 10.20 4.83
CA THR A 88 1.92 10.27 3.90
C THR A 88 1.60 8.89 3.38
N LEU A 89 0.34 8.49 3.50
CA LEU A 89 -0.23 7.31 2.86
C LEU A 89 -1.06 7.78 1.66
N ALA A 90 -0.77 7.27 0.46
CA ALA A 90 -1.48 7.57 -0.78
C ALA A 90 -1.43 6.36 -1.71
N HIS A 91 -2.31 6.28 -2.72
CA HIS A 91 -2.24 5.13 -3.64
C HIS A 91 -1.22 5.32 -4.77
N GLY A 92 -0.98 6.54 -5.19
CA GLY A 92 -0.04 6.84 -6.30
C GLY A 92 -0.71 7.48 -7.51
N HIS A 93 -2.01 7.26 -7.76
CA HIS A 93 -2.77 8.05 -8.72
C HIS A 93 -3.24 9.37 -8.07
N MET A 94 -3.18 10.47 -8.82
CA MET A 94 -3.54 11.79 -8.30
C MET A 94 -5.01 12.14 -8.54
N SER A 95 -5.59 11.59 -9.59
CA SER A 95 -7.00 11.72 -9.95
C SER A 95 -7.41 10.62 -10.92
N ILE A 96 -8.73 10.38 -11.02
CA ILE A 96 -9.29 9.42 -11.98
C ILE A 96 -8.99 9.82 -13.43
N TRP A 97 -8.96 11.12 -13.72
CA TRP A 97 -8.64 11.64 -15.04
C TRP A 97 -7.19 11.37 -15.43
N GLU A 98 -6.27 11.50 -14.49
CA GLU A 98 -4.87 11.19 -14.71
C GLU A 98 -4.66 9.69 -14.95
N TRP A 99 -5.33 8.84 -14.15
CA TRP A 99 -5.32 7.41 -14.37
C TRP A 99 -5.85 7.05 -15.76
N PHE A 100 -6.97 7.62 -16.18
CA PHE A 100 -7.56 7.42 -17.52
C PHE A 100 -6.61 7.86 -18.64
N LEU A 101 -6.01 9.05 -18.54
CA LEU A 101 -5.03 9.55 -19.50
C LEU A 101 -3.79 8.66 -19.57
N ASN A 102 -3.27 8.18 -18.47
CA ASN A 102 -2.14 7.24 -18.44
C ASN A 102 -2.51 5.91 -19.09
N TYR A 103 -3.74 5.43 -18.93
CA TYR A 103 -4.23 4.22 -19.58
C TYR A 103 -4.37 4.41 -21.09
N VAL A 104 -4.92 5.53 -21.54
CA VAL A 104 -5.00 5.92 -22.98
C VAL A 104 -3.59 6.01 -23.56
N PHE A 105 -2.66 6.63 -22.86
CA PHE A 105 -1.27 6.76 -23.28
C PHE A 105 -0.56 5.40 -23.41
N LEU A 106 -0.80 4.49 -22.46
CA LEU A 106 -0.33 3.11 -22.52
C LEU A 106 -0.89 2.38 -23.76
N PHE A 107 -2.17 2.54 -24.02
CA PHE A 107 -2.84 1.91 -25.18
C PHE A 107 -2.29 2.42 -26.52
N LEU A 108 -2.03 3.74 -26.62
CA LEU A 108 -1.57 4.36 -27.86
C LEU A 108 -0.06 4.18 -28.11
N PHE A 109 0.74 4.17 -27.08
CA PHE A 109 2.22 4.23 -27.20
C PHE A 109 2.95 3.04 -26.59
N GLY A 110 2.25 2.08 -25.97
CA GLY A 110 2.83 0.85 -25.42
C GLY A 110 3.77 1.06 -24.21
N THR A 111 3.83 2.28 -23.66
CA THR A 111 4.71 2.61 -22.56
C THR A 111 3.92 3.09 -21.34
N MET A 112 4.14 2.45 -20.17
CA MET A 112 3.71 3.01 -18.89
C MET A 112 4.74 4.01 -18.37
N SER A 113 4.27 5.10 -17.79
CA SER A 113 5.12 5.97 -16.99
C SER A 113 5.83 5.15 -15.92
N GLY A 114 7.16 5.18 -15.88
CA GLY A 114 7.94 4.42 -14.89
C GLY A 114 7.59 4.82 -13.46
N HIS A 115 7.88 3.95 -12.48
CA HIS A 115 7.62 4.19 -11.04
C HIS A 115 8.13 5.55 -10.54
N ARG A 116 9.27 6.02 -11.04
CA ARG A 116 9.82 7.35 -10.71
C ARG A 116 8.91 8.52 -11.09
N HIS A 117 8.05 8.35 -12.07
CA HIS A 117 7.07 9.37 -12.44
C HIS A 117 6.04 9.56 -11.32
N PHE A 118 5.53 8.46 -10.74
CA PHE A 118 4.62 8.52 -9.60
C PHE A 118 5.29 9.11 -8.36
N GLN A 119 6.52 8.70 -8.06
CA GLN A 119 7.30 9.25 -6.95
C GLN A 119 7.51 10.76 -7.07
N LYS A 120 7.92 11.26 -8.25
CA LYS A 120 8.07 12.70 -8.51
C LYS A 120 6.78 13.48 -8.28
N LYS A 121 5.64 12.94 -8.72
CA LYS A 121 4.34 13.58 -8.49
C LYS A 121 3.97 13.62 -7.01
N LEU A 122 4.16 12.50 -6.31
CA LEU A 122 3.90 12.42 -4.88
C LEU A 122 4.84 13.35 -4.09
N ALA A 123 6.12 13.41 -4.42
CA ALA A 123 7.06 14.34 -3.81
C ALA A 123 6.64 15.82 -4.00
N LYS A 124 6.19 16.16 -5.20
CA LYS A 124 5.70 17.52 -5.50
C LYS A 124 4.43 17.86 -4.73
N LYS A 125 3.53 16.87 -4.55
CA LYS A 125 2.26 17.07 -3.82
C LYS A 125 2.48 17.12 -2.30
N TYR A 126 3.41 16.32 -1.79
CA TYR A 126 3.66 16.15 -0.35
C TYR A 126 5.11 16.49 0.04
N PRO A 127 5.59 17.70 -0.24
CA PRO A 127 6.99 18.06 -0.03
C PRO A 127 7.41 18.10 1.44
N GLN A 128 6.44 18.05 2.37
CA GLN A 128 6.69 18.07 3.82
C GLN A 128 6.85 16.67 4.40
N SER A 129 6.66 15.61 3.59
CA SER A 129 6.74 14.23 4.09
C SER A 129 8.20 13.79 4.26
N ASP A 130 8.45 13.06 5.33
CA ASP A 130 9.71 12.34 5.52
C ASP A 130 9.61 10.93 4.89
N LEU A 131 8.40 10.35 4.89
CA LEU A 131 8.07 9.05 4.34
C LEU A 131 6.76 9.11 3.56
N ILE A 132 6.76 8.59 2.34
CA ILE A 132 5.56 8.36 1.52
C ILE A 132 5.39 6.85 1.32
N ILE A 133 4.24 6.34 1.75
CA ILE A 133 3.80 4.96 1.56
C ILE A 133 2.78 4.96 0.42
N TYR A 134 2.99 4.09 -0.59
CA TYR A 134 2.11 4.07 -1.76
C TYR A 134 1.94 2.66 -2.35
N GLY A 135 0.87 2.45 -3.15
CA GLY A 135 0.55 1.20 -3.84
C GLY A 135 0.67 1.31 -5.37
N HIS A 136 -0.34 0.82 -6.10
CA HIS A 136 -0.61 1.02 -7.52
C HIS A 136 0.32 0.30 -8.51
N ILE A 137 1.62 0.27 -8.28
CA ILE A 137 2.59 -0.28 -9.25
C ILE A 137 2.82 -1.79 -9.05
N HIS A 138 2.23 -2.40 -8.03
CA HIS A 138 2.36 -3.83 -7.69
C HIS A 138 3.82 -4.30 -7.59
N ARG A 139 4.70 -3.44 -7.09
CA ARG A 139 6.13 -3.72 -7.03
C ARG A 139 6.74 -3.17 -5.74
N ARG A 140 7.45 -4.01 -5.02
CA ARG A 140 8.21 -3.60 -3.83
C ARG A 140 9.23 -2.54 -4.15
N GLN A 141 9.24 -1.50 -3.34
CA GLN A 141 10.22 -0.41 -3.43
C GLN A 141 10.54 0.15 -2.05
N ASP A 142 11.80 0.52 -1.89
CA ASP A 142 12.32 1.27 -0.75
C ASP A 142 13.45 2.16 -1.28
N GLU A 143 13.10 3.39 -1.60
CA GLU A 143 14.00 4.33 -2.28
C GLU A 143 13.90 5.70 -1.64
N VAL A 144 14.99 6.47 -1.68
CA VAL A 144 14.99 7.88 -1.29
C VAL A 144 15.13 8.75 -2.55
N MET A 145 14.26 9.74 -2.68
CA MET A 145 14.28 10.72 -3.75
C MET A 145 13.95 12.10 -3.18
N ASP A 146 14.79 13.09 -3.48
CA ASP A 146 14.62 14.48 -3.03
C ASP A 146 14.45 14.60 -1.48
N GLY A 147 15.16 13.75 -0.72
CA GLY A 147 15.09 13.72 0.74
C GLY A 147 13.89 12.98 1.33
N ILE A 148 12.94 12.53 0.51
CA ILE A 148 11.75 11.78 0.93
C ILE A 148 11.99 10.28 0.68
N ARG A 149 11.71 9.44 1.69
CA ARG A 149 11.72 7.98 1.51
C ARG A 149 10.39 7.50 0.95
N PHE A 150 10.44 6.63 -0.05
CA PHE A 150 9.29 6.03 -0.71
C PHE A 150 9.25 4.53 -0.44
N ILE A 151 8.13 4.04 0.11
CA ILE A 151 7.92 2.62 0.36
C ILE A 151 6.66 2.14 -0.34
N ASN A 152 6.82 1.08 -1.14
CA ASN A 152 5.71 0.32 -1.71
C ASN A 152 5.82 -1.13 -1.23
N PRO A 153 4.81 -1.70 -0.55
CA PRO A 153 4.89 -3.04 0.02
C PRO A 153 4.86 -4.16 -1.04
N GLY A 154 4.53 -3.84 -2.28
CA GLY A 154 4.15 -4.78 -3.31
C GLY A 154 2.65 -5.01 -3.34
N VAL A 155 2.20 -6.17 -3.80
CA VAL A 155 0.78 -6.50 -3.97
C VAL A 155 0.35 -7.56 -2.94
N SER A 156 -0.76 -7.28 -2.26
CA SER A 156 -1.24 -8.08 -1.12
C SER A 156 -2.24 -9.17 -1.51
N TYR A 157 -2.15 -9.69 -2.74
CA TYR A 157 -2.82 -10.91 -3.18
C TYR A 157 -1.87 -11.75 -4.05
N PRO A 158 -2.12 -13.09 -4.19
CA PRO A 158 -1.28 -13.95 -5.02
C PRO A 158 -1.45 -13.63 -6.51
N GLU A 159 -0.39 -13.22 -7.19
CA GLU A 159 -0.34 -13.06 -8.65
C GLU A 159 0.98 -13.59 -9.22
N ARG A 160 1.07 -13.73 -10.55
CA ARG A 160 2.26 -14.26 -11.23
C ARG A 160 3.53 -13.44 -10.93
N ARG A 161 3.42 -12.10 -10.83
CA ARG A 161 4.56 -11.20 -10.62
C ARG A 161 5.18 -11.34 -9.22
N ASN A 162 4.41 -11.77 -8.22
CA ASN A 162 4.88 -12.01 -6.87
C ASN A 162 5.07 -13.50 -6.55
N HIS A 163 5.16 -14.35 -7.60
CA HIS A 163 5.29 -15.81 -7.48
C HIS A 163 4.17 -16.43 -6.65
N PHE A 164 2.94 -15.92 -6.81
CA PHE A 164 1.73 -16.36 -6.09
C PHE A 164 1.85 -16.27 -4.56
N LYS A 165 2.54 -15.25 -4.05
CA LYS A 165 2.68 -14.98 -2.61
C LYS A 165 2.17 -13.58 -2.29
N SER A 166 1.20 -13.47 -1.39
CA SER A 166 0.75 -12.17 -0.90
C SER A 166 1.90 -11.41 -0.25
N GLN A 167 2.07 -10.14 -0.61
CA GLN A 167 3.18 -9.30 -0.14
C GLN A 167 2.68 -8.25 0.86
N TYR A 168 3.54 -7.91 1.81
CA TYR A 168 3.34 -6.81 2.75
C TYR A 168 4.70 -6.29 3.24
N ALA A 169 4.69 -5.16 3.91
CA ALA A 169 5.87 -4.64 4.60
C ALA A 169 5.57 -4.39 6.08
N VAL A 170 6.60 -4.49 6.89
CA VAL A 170 6.57 -4.12 8.31
C VAL A 170 7.51 -2.95 8.50
N LEU A 171 6.98 -1.83 9.00
CA LEU A 171 7.80 -0.70 9.45
C LEU A 171 7.91 -0.71 10.96
N THR A 172 9.10 -0.36 11.44
CA THR A 172 9.32 0.05 12.81
C THR A 172 9.75 1.51 12.80
N VAL A 173 8.92 2.37 13.37
CA VAL A 173 9.28 3.77 13.63
C VAL A 173 9.75 3.82 15.08
N THR A 174 11.06 3.92 15.27
CA THR A 174 11.64 3.91 16.62
C THR A 174 11.27 5.16 17.40
N ALA A 175 11.37 5.10 18.72
CA ALA A 175 11.15 6.25 19.59
C ALA A 175 12.03 7.48 19.23
N ALA A 176 13.18 7.24 18.58
CA ALA A 176 14.08 8.27 18.06
C ALA A 176 13.77 8.73 16.64
N GLY A 177 12.64 8.30 16.05
CA GLY A 177 12.24 8.71 14.69
C GLY A 177 12.97 7.99 13.55
N LYS A 178 13.74 6.92 13.84
CA LYS A 178 14.33 6.11 12.77
C LYS A 178 13.30 5.15 12.18
N VAL A 179 13.22 5.07 10.85
CA VAL A 179 12.33 4.17 10.12
C VAL A 179 13.11 2.96 9.60
N LEU A 180 12.74 1.77 10.08
CA LEU A 180 13.23 0.48 9.59
C LEU A 180 12.12 -0.19 8.80
N ALA A 181 12.44 -0.82 7.67
CA ALA A 181 11.47 -1.52 6.81
C ALA A 181 11.91 -2.96 6.56
N ALA A 182 10.95 -3.89 6.64
CA ALA A 182 11.13 -5.29 6.30
C ALA A 182 10.02 -5.74 5.34
N PHE A 183 10.38 -6.28 4.19
CA PHE A 183 9.43 -6.80 3.20
C PHE A 183 9.19 -8.29 3.40
N LYS A 184 7.94 -8.70 3.45
CA LYS A 184 7.53 -10.08 3.73
C LYS A 184 6.60 -10.62 2.65
N SER A 185 6.57 -11.94 2.50
CA SER A 185 5.68 -12.66 1.57
C SER A 185 5.09 -13.87 2.26
N VAL A 186 3.83 -14.14 1.95
CA VAL A 186 3.09 -15.28 2.47
C VAL A 186 2.55 -16.12 1.30
N PRO A 187 2.81 -17.43 1.26
CA PRO A 187 2.13 -18.31 0.32
C PRO A 187 0.63 -18.36 0.66
N PRO A 188 -0.26 -18.47 -0.33
CA PRO A 188 -1.69 -18.59 -0.07
C PRO A 188 -2.04 -19.91 0.62
N ASP A 189 -3.12 -19.93 1.39
CA ASP A 189 -3.67 -21.17 1.95
C ASP A 189 -4.31 -22.07 0.89
N LEU A 190 -4.78 -21.47 -0.20
CA LEU A 190 -5.40 -22.19 -1.32
C LEU A 190 -4.37 -22.41 -2.43
N PRO A 191 -4.46 -23.52 -3.18
CA PRO A 191 -3.62 -23.70 -4.36
C PRO A 191 -3.85 -22.53 -5.31
N ALA A 192 -2.76 -22.09 -5.98
CA ALA A 192 -2.83 -21.04 -6.98
C ALA A 192 -3.92 -21.38 -8.01
N PRO A 193 -4.72 -20.43 -8.49
CA PRO A 193 -5.65 -20.69 -9.56
C PRO A 193 -4.88 -21.22 -10.77
N VAL A 194 -5.37 -22.32 -11.32
CA VAL A 194 -4.83 -23.03 -12.49
C VAL A 194 -4.93 -22.13 -13.73
#